data_adc5d41f58f1809c7c2147be354cea1b
#
_entry.id   adc5d41f58f1809c7c2147be354cea1b
#
_cell.length_a   1.000
_cell.length_b   1.000
_cell.length_c   1.000
_cell.angle_alpha   90.00
_cell.angle_beta   90.00
_cell.angle_gamma   90.00
#
_symmetry.space_group_name_H-M   'P 1'
#
loop_
_entity.id
_entity.type
_entity.pdbx_description
1 polymer ?
#
loop_
_entity_poly.entity_id
_entity_poly.type
_entity_poly.pdbx_seq_one_letter_code
_entity_poly.pdbx_strand_id
1 'polypeptide(L)'
;MESQEKILVFCSREICYLSGNFFAHQLAAAFDDLGYETTVCEFTSQDDLDAVLSPFFGKKYRAVFDFNSLLPRLAMDDGTPVIDLIDGPFYDYIVDHPLFHYNCLMTRAKNFHAIVLDEGQADYVKEYHPQVKSVHMLPLGATIALFDGEKNRADHILFMGTYDAPEKVYDIVKAAPEPFCGMMKRIIEMRIAVPELPMEEAFAACLKEDDMELDEAQFALFMNTMYASDAYIRDYFRKAALDEL
;
A
#
# COMPACT_ATOMS: atom_id res chain seq x y z
N MET A 1 -11.16 27.68 26.48
CA MET A 1 -11.13 26.27 26.07
C MET A 1 -10.32 26.24 24.78
N GLU A 2 -9.15 25.60 24.79
CA GLU A 2 -8.45 25.33 23.54
C GLU A 2 -9.36 24.45 22.67
N SER A 3 -9.50 24.78 21.39
CA SER A 3 -10.27 23.95 20.46
C SER A 3 -9.55 22.61 20.34
N GLN A 4 -10.28 21.53 20.54
CA GLN A 4 -9.76 20.16 20.37
C GLN A 4 -9.21 20.01 18.95
N GLU A 5 -8.00 19.49 18.80
CA GLU A 5 -7.40 19.26 17.49
C GLU A 5 -8.14 18.11 16.79
N LYS A 6 -8.36 18.28 15.48
CA LYS A 6 -9.16 17.34 14.67
C LYS A 6 -8.29 16.41 13.87
N ILE A 7 -8.68 15.15 13.81
CA ILE A 7 -8.09 14.11 12.95
C ILE A 7 -9.17 13.61 11.98
N LEU A 8 -8.80 13.44 10.73
CA LEU A 8 -9.66 12.83 9.71
C LEU A 8 -9.05 11.51 9.29
N VAL A 9 -9.84 10.46 9.28
CA VAL A 9 -9.44 9.13 8.80
C VAL A 9 -10.35 8.75 7.64
N PHE A 10 -9.80 8.61 6.47
CA PHE A 10 -10.48 8.05 5.32
C PHE A 10 -10.42 6.53 5.34
N CYS A 11 -11.42 5.88 4.76
CA CYS A 11 -11.51 4.44 4.68
C CYS A 11 -12.27 4.01 3.43
N SER A 12 -11.59 3.43 2.47
CA SER A 12 -12.24 2.75 1.35
C SER A 12 -12.77 1.39 1.79
N ARG A 13 -14.09 1.17 1.65
CA ARG A 13 -14.76 -0.09 2.03
C ARG A 13 -14.48 -1.25 1.08
N GLU A 14 -13.79 -1.00 -0.04
CA GLU A 14 -13.50 -2.01 -1.08
C GLU A 14 -12.08 -2.57 -0.99
N ILE A 15 -11.21 -1.94 -0.20
CA ILE A 15 -9.82 -2.33 -0.08
C ILE A 15 -9.67 -3.39 1.01
N CYS A 16 -8.86 -4.41 0.73
CA CYS A 16 -8.43 -5.42 1.70
C CYS A 16 -9.57 -6.16 2.42
N TYR A 17 -10.68 -6.49 1.73
CA TYR A 17 -11.80 -7.27 2.30
C TYR A 17 -12.33 -6.71 3.63
N LEU A 18 -12.50 -5.39 3.72
CA LEU A 18 -12.92 -4.66 4.94
C LEU A 18 -11.88 -4.63 6.07
N SER A 19 -10.68 -5.17 5.92
CA SER A 19 -9.64 -5.00 6.94
C SER A 19 -9.19 -3.55 7.07
N GLY A 20 -9.25 -2.77 5.99
CA GLY A 20 -9.05 -1.32 6.02
C GLY A 20 -10.00 -0.61 6.98
N ASN A 21 -11.30 -0.99 6.98
CA ASN A 21 -12.27 -0.46 7.95
C ASN A 21 -11.86 -0.77 9.38
N PHE A 22 -11.45 -2.00 9.64
CA PHE A 22 -11.02 -2.40 10.98
C PHE A 22 -9.83 -1.54 11.44
N PHE A 23 -8.79 -1.39 10.61
CA PHE A 23 -7.64 -0.57 10.95
C PHE A 23 -7.98 0.91 11.11
N ALA A 24 -8.82 1.47 10.23
CA ALA A 24 -9.25 2.86 10.31
C ALA A 24 -9.99 3.15 11.62
N HIS A 25 -10.92 2.29 12.01
CA HIS A 25 -11.65 2.45 13.28
C HIS A 25 -10.77 2.23 14.51
N GLN A 26 -9.80 1.29 14.48
CA GLN A 26 -8.84 1.12 15.57
C GLN A 26 -7.95 2.36 15.73
N LEU A 27 -7.48 2.92 14.61
CA LEU A 27 -6.68 4.14 14.60
C LEU A 27 -7.49 5.33 15.12
N ALA A 28 -8.73 5.48 14.68
CA ALA A 28 -9.63 6.54 15.15
C ALA A 28 -9.87 6.44 16.67
N ALA A 29 -10.18 5.24 17.18
CA ALA A 29 -10.36 5.03 18.62
C ALA A 29 -9.10 5.38 19.42
N ALA A 30 -7.92 5.03 18.91
CA ALA A 30 -6.66 5.38 19.57
C ALA A 30 -6.43 6.90 19.61
N PHE A 31 -6.81 7.64 18.57
CA PHE A 31 -6.74 9.10 18.60
C PHE A 31 -7.77 9.73 19.53
N ASP A 32 -8.98 9.19 19.60
CA ASP A 32 -10.00 9.64 20.56
C ASP A 32 -9.51 9.43 22.01
N ASP A 33 -8.89 8.28 22.32
CA ASP A 33 -8.27 8.00 23.61
C ASP A 33 -7.14 8.97 23.98
N LEU A 34 -6.42 9.48 22.94
CA LEU A 34 -5.39 10.52 23.10
C LEU A 34 -5.98 11.95 23.23
N GLY A 35 -7.30 12.10 23.11
CA GLY A 35 -8.00 13.36 23.31
C GLY A 35 -8.20 14.19 22.04
N TYR A 36 -8.00 13.62 20.85
CA TYR A 36 -8.35 14.28 19.58
C TYR A 36 -9.86 14.15 19.28
N GLU A 37 -10.38 15.03 18.43
CA GLU A 37 -11.71 14.88 17.82
C GLU A 37 -11.55 14.15 16.49
N THR A 38 -11.88 12.86 16.43
CA THR A 38 -11.65 12.05 15.22
C THR A 38 -12.92 11.89 14.40
N THR A 39 -12.78 12.04 13.09
CA THR A 39 -13.85 11.77 12.11
C THR A 39 -13.39 10.63 11.20
N VAL A 40 -14.18 9.57 11.07
CA VAL A 40 -13.98 8.52 10.05
C VAL A 40 -14.92 8.79 8.89
N CYS A 41 -14.35 8.86 7.68
CA CYS A 41 -15.10 9.00 6.43
C CYS A 41 -14.97 7.72 5.62
N GLU A 42 -16.02 6.91 5.60
CA GLU A 42 -16.08 5.69 4.80
C GLU A 42 -16.68 5.98 3.43
N PHE A 43 -16.11 5.38 2.38
CA PHE A 43 -16.59 5.53 1.00
C PHE A 43 -16.29 4.27 0.17
N THR A 44 -16.91 4.19 -1.01
CA THR A 44 -16.72 3.13 -2.02
C THR A 44 -16.48 3.76 -3.38
N SER A 45 -16.08 2.96 -4.37
CA SER A 45 -15.95 3.41 -5.76
C SER A 45 -17.29 3.77 -6.42
N GLN A 46 -18.40 3.37 -5.80
CA GLN A 46 -19.76 3.65 -6.27
C GLN A 46 -20.29 5.01 -5.77
N ASP A 47 -19.63 5.59 -4.78
CA ASP A 47 -20.02 6.86 -4.22
C ASP A 47 -19.59 8.01 -5.14
N ASP A 48 -20.35 9.11 -5.11
CA ASP A 48 -19.91 10.37 -5.69
C ASP A 48 -18.80 10.96 -4.81
N LEU A 49 -17.54 10.79 -5.25
CA LEU A 49 -16.37 11.23 -4.50
C LEU A 49 -16.36 12.73 -4.24
N ASP A 50 -16.90 13.55 -5.14
CA ASP A 50 -16.99 14.99 -4.94
C ASP A 50 -17.95 15.30 -3.77
N ALA A 51 -19.08 14.61 -3.71
CA ALA A 51 -20.02 14.76 -2.60
C ALA A 51 -19.45 14.25 -1.27
N VAL A 52 -18.65 13.17 -1.31
CA VAL A 52 -17.99 12.58 -0.12
C VAL A 52 -16.88 13.47 0.42
N LEU A 53 -16.03 14.01 -0.45
CA LEU A 53 -14.80 14.72 -0.07
C LEU A 53 -15.03 16.23 0.17
N SER A 54 -15.92 16.88 -0.60
CA SER A 54 -16.16 18.33 -0.50
C SER A 54 -16.52 18.84 0.91
N PRO A 55 -17.18 18.07 1.79
CA PRO A 55 -17.42 18.50 3.17
C PRO A 55 -16.15 18.79 3.97
N PHE A 56 -15.00 18.26 3.56
CA PHE A 56 -13.72 18.42 4.25
C PHE A 56 -12.82 19.50 3.64
N PHE A 57 -13.14 20.00 2.45
CA PHE A 57 -12.34 21.01 1.77
C PHE A 57 -12.27 22.32 2.56
N GLY A 58 -11.06 22.90 2.62
CA GLY A 58 -10.79 24.12 3.38
C GLY A 58 -10.85 23.97 4.90
N LYS A 59 -11.18 22.78 5.42
CA LYS A 59 -11.16 22.52 6.86
C LYS A 59 -9.79 22.12 7.31
N LYS A 60 -9.41 22.58 8.52
CA LYS A 60 -8.11 22.31 9.12
C LYS A 60 -8.15 21.06 9.99
N TYR A 61 -7.17 20.18 9.76
CA TYR A 61 -6.93 18.97 10.53
C TYR A 61 -5.48 18.94 11.03
N ARG A 62 -5.26 18.35 12.19
CA ARG A 62 -3.93 18.05 12.72
C ARG A 62 -3.23 17.02 11.85
N ALA A 63 -3.99 16.04 11.37
CA ALA A 63 -3.55 15.03 10.42
C ALA A 63 -4.75 14.41 9.69
N VAL A 64 -4.51 13.92 8.49
CA VAL A 64 -5.45 13.14 7.67
C VAL A 64 -4.79 11.80 7.39
N PHE A 65 -5.50 10.70 7.61
CA PHE A 65 -5.00 9.34 7.40
C PHE A 65 -5.86 8.58 6.40
N ASP A 66 -5.24 7.69 5.66
CA ASP A 66 -5.91 6.65 4.87
C ASP A 66 -5.01 5.40 4.79
N PHE A 67 -5.57 4.27 4.41
CA PHE A 67 -4.86 3.00 4.27
C PHE A 67 -4.87 2.57 2.80
N ASN A 68 -3.69 2.32 2.22
CA ASN A 68 -3.54 2.00 0.80
C ASN A 68 -4.36 2.96 -0.09
N SER A 69 -4.24 4.25 0.18
CA SER A 69 -5.09 5.29 -0.38
C SER A 69 -4.98 5.39 -1.89
N LEU A 70 -6.12 5.55 -2.54
CA LEU A 70 -6.19 5.94 -3.95
C LEU A 70 -6.38 7.45 -4.13
N LEU A 71 -6.65 8.20 -3.05
CA LEU A 71 -6.92 9.64 -3.09
C LEU A 71 -5.74 10.47 -3.62
N PRO A 72 -4.45 10.13 -3.32
CA PRO A 72 -3.31 10.93 -3.80
C PRO A 72 -3.18 11.03 -5.32
N ARG A 73 -3.78 10.09 -6.07
CA ARG A 73 -3.79 10.13 -7.56
C ARG A 73 -4.87 11.01 -8.16
N LEU A 74 -5.83 11.48 -7.34
CA LEU A 74 -6.96 12.27 -7.80
C LEU A 74 -6.58 13.74 -7.88
N ALA A 75 -7.05 14.40 -8.95
CA ALA A 75 -6.89 15.84 -9.15
C ALA A 75 -8.20 16.46 -9.64
N MET A 76 -8.39 17.72 -9.32
CA MET A 76 -9.43 18.56 -9.87
C MET A 76 -9.16 18.84 -11.36
N ASP A 77 -10.14 19.39 -12.09
CA ASP A 77 -10.02 19.73 -13.50
C ASP A 77 -8.85 20.70 -13.81
N ASP A 78 -8.47 21.52 -12.84
CA ASP A 78 -7.33 22.44 -12.95
C ASP A 78 -5.99 21.82 -12.61
N GLY A 79 -5.97 20.50 -12.30
CA GLY A 79 -4.80 19.74 -11.90
C GLY A 79 -4.40 19.85 -10.43
N THR A 80 -5.16 20.53 -9.60
CA THR A 80 -4.95 20.60 -8.14
C THR A 80 -5.18 19.22 -7.51
N PRO A 81 -4.21 18.63 -6.78
CA PRO A 81 -4.43 17.38 -6.08
C PRO A 81 -5.59 17.51 -5.07
N VAL A 82 -6.51 16.55 -5.10
CA VAL A 82 -7.72 16.60 -4.24
C VAL A 82 -7.35 16.66 -2.76
N ILE A 83 -6.33 15.93 -2.34
CA ILE A 83 -5.89 15.93 -0.94
C ILE A 83 -5.30 17.27 -0.48
N ASP A 84 -4.84 18.13 -1.40
CA ASP A 84 -4.36 19.49 -1.08
C ASP A 84 -5.52 20.48 -0.76
N LEU A 85 -6.76 20.11 -1.05
CA LEU A 85 -7.94 20.89 -0.69
C LEU A 85 -8.32 20.74 0.79
N ILE A 86 -7.71 19.79 1.49
CA ILE A 86 -7.88 19.57 2.93
C ILE A 86 -6.65 20.14 3.64
N ASP A 87 -6.87 21.07 4.57
CA ASP A 87 -5.76 21.75 5.28
C ASP A 87 -5.19 20.85 6.38
N GLY A 88 -4.13 20.11 6.05
CA GLY A 88 -3.41 19.22 6.98
C GLY A 88 -2.43 18.31 6.27
N PRO A 89 -1.50 17.67 7.00
CA PRO A 89 -0.64 16.63 6.45
C PRO A 89 -1.48 15.36 6.17
N PHE A 90 -1.32 14.82 4.98
CA PHE A 90 -1.97 13.57 4.54
C PHE A 90 -1.00 12.42 4.67
N TYR A 91 -1.34 11.42 5.47
CA TYR A 91 -0.57 10.21 5.71
C TYR A 91 -1.26 9.01 5.05
N ASP A 92 -0.62 8.42 4.06
CA ASP A 92 -1.04 7.14 3.47
C ASP A 92 -0.30 6.00 4.18
N TYR A 93 -1.05 5.13 4.87
CA TYR A 93 -0.49 3.95 5.51
C TYR A 93 -0.51 2.79 4.51
N ILE A 94 0.63 2.60 3.86
CA ILE A 94 0.82 1.62 2.80
C ILE A 94 1.14 0.27 3.44
N VAL A 95 0.20 -0.68 3.35
CA VAL A 95 0.32 -2.02 3.94
C VAL A 95 0.80 -3.08 2.94
N ASP A 96 0.82 -2.75 1.66
CA ASP A 96 1.41 -3.56 0.60
C ASP A 96 2.80 -3.01 0.21
N HIS A 97 3.53 -3.72 -0.65
CA HIS A 97 4.79 -3.18 -1.17
C HIS A 97 4.52 -1.89 -1.97
N PRO A 98 5.32 -0.82 -1.77
CA PRO A 98 5.12 0.48 -2.42
C PRO A 98 5.05 0.43 -3.95
N LEU A 99 5.66 -0.56 -4.61
CA LEU A 99 5.57 -0.74 -6.06
C LEU A 99 4.12 -0.81 -6.58
N PHE A 100 3.18 -1.31 -5.75
CA PHE A 100 1.75 -1.38 -6.10
C PHE A 100 1.05 -0.03 -6.00
N HIS A 101 1.69 0.93 -5.31
CA HIS A 101 1.17 2.28 -5.07
C HIS A 101 1.85 3.35 -5.94
N TYR A 102 2.55 2.96 -7.00
CA TYR A 102 3.30 3.88 -7.87
C TYR A 102 2.52 5.15 -8.22
N ASN A 103 1.27 5.00 -8.73
CA ASN A 103 0.46 6.16 -9.13
C ASN A 103 0.09 7.09 -7.98
N CYS A 104 -0.03 6.59 -6.76
CA CYS A 104 -0.30 7.38 -5.56
C CYS A 104 0.97 8.05 -5.06
N LEU A 105 2.08 7.33 -5.06
CA LEU A 105 3.39 7.86 -4.67
C LEU A 105 3.91 8.93 -5.64
N MET A 106 3.50 8.90 -6.92
CA MET A 106 3.81 9.94 -7.92
C MET A 106 2.94 11.19 -7.81
N THR A 107 2.18 11.34 -6.71
CA THR A 107 1.36 12.52 -6.46
C THR A 107 2.18 13.81 -6.46
N ARG A 108 1.54 14.92 -6.86
CA ARG A 108 2.09 16.27 -6.74
C ARG A 108 1.59 17.03 -5.50
N ALA A 109 0.91 16.33 -4.61
CA ALA A 109 0.38 16.91 -3.39
C ALA A 109 1.50 17.42 -2.46
N LYS A 110 1.31 18.61 -1.90
CA LYS A 110 2.35 19.33 -1.13
C LYS A 110 2.60 18.74 0.26
N ASN A 111 1.58 18.11 0.84
CA ASN A 111 1.61 17.61 2.22
C ASN A 111 1.35 16.10 2.28
N PHE A 112 1.84 15.36 1.29
CA PHE A 112 1.74 13.92 1.24
C PHE A 112 2.91 13.25 1.96
N HIS A 113 2.58 12.32 2.86
CA HIS A 113 3.51 11.54 3.67
C HIS A 113 3.16 10.06 3.54
N ALA A 114 4.15 9.19 3.50
CA ALA A 114 3.96 7.75 3.49
C ALA A 114 4.29 7.14 4.85
N ILE A 115 3.48 6.19 5.28
CA ILE A 115 3.80 5.29 6.39
C ILE A 115 3.90 3.88 5.80
N VAL A 116 4.99 3.18 6.09
CA VAL A 116 5.29 1.85 5.53
C VAL A 116 5.64 0.87 6.65
N LEU A 117 5.65 -0.43 6.33
CA LEU A 117 5.74 -1.48 7.35
C LEU A 117 7.16 -1.80 7.80
N ASP A 118 8.16 -1.61 6.94
CA ASP A 118 9.54 -2.00 7.19
C ASP A 118 10.55 -1.02 6.58
N GLU A 119 11.83 -1.23 6.91
CA GLU A 119 12.93 -0.38 6.50
C GLU A 119 13.19 -0.46 4.98
N GLY A 120 13.09 -1.65 4.38
CA GLY A 120 13.27 -1.84 2.94
C GLY A 120 12.23 -1.05 2.13
N GLN A 121 10.96 -1.09 2.54
CA GLN A 121 9.90 -0.29 1.94
C GLN A 121 10.16 1.22 2.12
N ALA A 122 10.65 1.63 3.30
CA ALA A 122 10.98 3.04 3.54
C ALA A 122 12.11 3.53 2.65
N ASP A 123 13.13 2.73 2.46
CA ASP A 123 14.26 3.06 1.60
C ASP A 123 13.85 3.08 0.12
N TYR A 124 13.03 2.13 -0.31
CA TYR A 124 12.42 2.14 -1.64
C TYR A 124 11.66 3.45 -1.93
N VAL A 125 10.79 3.89 -1.02
CA VAL A 125 10.02 5.13 -1.22
C VAL A 125 10.95 6.36 -1.24
N LYS A 126 11.95 6.44 -0.35
CA LYS A 126 12.90 7.56 -0.32
C LYS A 126 13.74 7.65 -1.60
N GLU A 127 14.17 6.51 -2.12
CA GLU A 127 15.03 6.43 -3.31
C GLU A 127 14.23 6.73 -4.58
N TYR A 128 13.09 6.06 -4.78
CA TYR A 128 12.37 6.11 -6.06
C TYR A 128 11.19 7.08 -6.09
N HIS A 129 10.81 7.66 -4.96
CA HIS A 129 9.69 8.61 -4.84
C HIS A 129 10.08 9.86 -4.02
N PRO A 130 11.12 10.62 -4.44
CA PRO A 130 11.65 11.75 -3.66
C PRO A 130 10.66 12.91 -3.48
N GLN A 131 9.54 12.93 -4.24
CA GLN A 131 8.44 13.90 -4.06
C GLN A 131 7.61 13.65 -2.81
N VAL A 132 7.67 12.45 -2.20
CA VAL A 132 7.01 12.16 -0.92
C VAL A 132 7.68 12.94 0.19
N LYS A 133 6.93 13.78 0.90
CA LYS A 133 7.47 14.77 1.83
C LYS A 133 8.19 14.16 3.03
N SER A 134 7.68 13.05 3.54
CA SER A 134 8.37 12.22 4.53
C SER A 134 7.89 10.78 4.46
N VAL A 135 8.78 9.86 4.87
CA VAL A 135 8.49 8.43 4.96
C VAL A 135 8.71 8.00 6.40
N HIS A 136 7.73 7.35 6.98
CA HIS A 136 7.76 6.86 8.35
C HIS A 136 7.61 5.34 8.34
N MET A 137 8.39 4.65 9.15
CA MET A 137 8.24 3.22 9.37
C MET A 137 7.35 2.99 10.61
N LEU A 138 6.26 2.28 10.41
CA LEU A 138 5.38 1.86 11.49
C LEU A 138 4.80 0.48 11.16
N PRO A 139 5.32 -0.60 11.74
CA PRO A 139 4.78 -1.94 11.52
C PRO A 139 3.37 -2.05 12.11
N LEU A 140 2.54 -2.89 11.49
CA LEU A 140 1.22 -3.20 12.03
C LEU A 140 1.35 -3.85 13.41
N GLY A 141 0.66 -3.28 14.39
CA GLY A 141 0.56 -3.85 15.73
C GLY A 141 -0.49 -4.98 15.79
N ALA A 142 -0.31 -5.88 16.75
CA ALA A 142 -1.36 -6.83 17.07
C ALA A 142 -2.46 -6.13 17.89
N THR A 143 -3.72 -6.42 17.58
CA THR A 143 -4.84 -5.98 18.40
C THR A 143 -5.02 -6.87 19.61
N ILE A 144 -5.55 -6.30 20.68
CA ILE A 144 -5.99 -7.10 21.85
C ILE A 144 -7.11 -8.02 21.39
N ALA A 145 -7.01 -9.31 21.70
CA ALA A 145 -8.05 -10.27 21.38
C ALA A 145 -9.38 -9.85 22.02
N LEU A 146 -10.42 -9.74 21.21
CA LEU A 146 -11.77 -9.38 21.69
C LEU A 146 -12.43 -10.50 22.50
N PHE A 147 -11.86 -11.70 22.47
CA PHE A 147 -12.36 -12.86 23.18
C PHE A 147 -11.26 -13.52 23.99
N ASP A 148 -11.54 -13.87 25.23
CA ASP A 148 -10.74 -14.84 25.97
C ASP A 148 -10.77 -16.15 25.19
N GLY A 149 -9.62 -16.53 24.63
CA GLY A 149 -9.54 -17.72 23.80
C GLY A 149 -10.08 -18.91 24.54
N GLU A 150 -11.04 -19.62 23.94
CA GLU A 150 -11.61 -20.82 24.51
C GLU A 150 -10.52 -21.79 24.96
N LYS A 151 -10.76 -22.44 26.08
CA LYS A 151 -9.84 -23.40 26.70
C LYS A 151 -9.56 -24.65 25.85
N ASN A 152 -10.31 -24.87 24.77
CA ASN A 152 -10.15 -25.97 23.85
C ASN A 152 -9.54 -25.47 22.52
N ARG A 153 -8.23 -25.21 22.52
CA ARG A 153 -7.50 -25.01 21.27
C ARG A 153 -7.32 -26.38 20.62
N ALA A 154 -7.83 -26.53 19.40
CA ALA A 154 -7.46 -27.67 18.56
C ALA A 154 -6.02 -27.46 18.06
N ASP A 155 -5.23 -28.53 18.02
CA ASP A 155 -3.86 -28.51 17.45
C ASP A 155 -3.92 -28.51 15.90
N HIS A 156 -4.55 -27.47 15.34
CA HIS A 156 -4.66 -27.29 13.90
C HIS A 156 -3.97 -26.01 13.47
N ILE A 157 -3.26 -26.08 12.34
CA ILE A 157 -2.76 -24.92 11.63
C ILE A 157 -3.89 -24.42 10.73
N LEU A 158 -4.28 -23.15 10.90
CA LEU A 158 -5.30 -22.51 10.09
C LEU A 158 -4.64 -21.50 9.16
N PHE A 159 -4.79 -21.66 7.86
CA PHE A 159 -4.46 -20.65 6.88
C PHE A 159 -5.70 -19.74 6.68
N MET A 160 -5.50 -18.43 6.94
CA MET A 160 -6.49 -17.39 6.64
C MET A 160 -5.90 -16.43 5.62
N GLY A 161 -6.46 -16.38 4.44
CA GLY A 161 -6.00 -15.49 3.37
C GLY A 161 -6.63 -15.81 2.03
N THR A 162 -6.43 -14.92 1.08
CA THR A 162 -6.81 -15.17 -0.32
C THR A 162 -5.84 -16.17 -0.93
N TYR A 163 -6.38 -17.18 -1.58
CA TYR A 163 -5.61 -18.10 -2.41
C TYR A 163 -5.99 -17.92 -3.87
N ASP A 164 -5.04 -17.52 -4.67
CA ASP A 164 -5.11 -17.57 -6.12
C ASP A 164 -4.07 -18.57 -6.66
N ALA A 165 -4.47 -19.31 -7.69
CA ALA A 165 -3.55 -20.23 -8.34
C ALA A 165 -2.46 -19.42 -9.07
N PRO A 166 -1.15 -19.64 -8.75
CA PRO A 166 -0.06 -18.86 -9.33
C PRO A 166 -0.03 -18.91 -10.87
N GLU A 167 -0.58 -19.97 -11.47
CA GLU A 167 -0.68 -20.14 -12.92
C GLU A 167 -1.46 -19.03 -13.59
N LYS A 168 -2.51 -18.47 -12.93
CA LYS A 168 -3.30 -17.35 -13.45
C LYS A 168 -2.46 -16.08 -13.59
N VAL A 169 -1.64 -15.79 -12.58
CA VAL A 169 -0.73 -14.64 -12.61
C VAL A 169 0.39 -14.86 -13.62
N TYR A 170 0.87 -16.10 -13.76
CA TYR A 170 1.88 -16.46 -14.76
C TYR A 170 1.39 -16.24 -16.19
N ASP A 171 0.10 -16.36 -16.45
CA ASP A 171 -0.48 -16.03 -17.76
C ASP A 171 -0.32 -14.52 -18.06
N ILE A 172 -0.39 -13.63 -17.06
CA ILE A 172 -0.11 -12.20 -17.23
C ILE A 172 1.37 -12.00 -17.60
N VAL A 173 2.28 -12.69 -16.91
CA VAL A 173 3.72 -12.63 -17.22
C VAL A 173 4.00 -13.06 -18.66
N LYS A 174 3.41 -14.17 -19.11
CA LYS A 174 3.55 -14.67 -20.48
C LYS A 174 2.97 -13.73 -21.55
N ALA A 175 1.91 -13.00 -21.20
CA ALA A 175 1.26 -12.06 -22.12
C ALA A 175 1.98 -10.72 -22.22
N ALA A 176 2.93 -10.43 -21.32
CA ALA A 176 3.71 -9.20 -21.37
C ALA A 176 4.59 -9.16 -22.64
N PRO A 177 4.75 -7.97 -23.27
CA PRO A 177 5.65 -7.83 -24.43
C PRO A 177 7.12 -7.99 -24.02
N GLU A 178 7.96 -8.43 -24.95
CA GLU A 178 9.41 -8.37 -24.75
C GLU A 178 9.90 -6.91 -24.74
N PRO A 179 10.91 -6.55 -23.92
CA PRO A 179 11.74 -7.43 -23.08
C PRO A 179 11.12 -7.76 -21.69
N PHE A 180 9.98 -7.17 -21.34
CA PHE A 180 9.39 -7.30 -19.99
C PHE A 180 9.06 -8.74 -19.61
N CYS A 181 8.54 -9.55 -20.55
CA CYS A 181 8.27 -10.96 -20.30
C CYS A 181 9.53 -11.72 -19.88
N GLY A 182 10.64 -11.50 -20.59
CA GLY A 182 11.93 -12.10 -20.25
C GLY A 182 12.47 -11.68 -18.90
N MET A 183 12.39 -10.36 -18.57
CA MET A 183 12.80 -9.82 -17.26
C MET A 183 11.96 -10.39 -16.14
N MET A 184 10.62 -10.40 -16.26
CA MET A 184 9.72 -10.96 -15.25
C MET A 184 10.04 -12.42 -14.93
N LYS A 185 10.34 -13.24 -15.93
CA LYS A 185 10.72 -14.65 -15.72
C LYS A 185 12.02 -14.78 -14.94
N ARG A 186 13.05 -13.99 -15.28
CA ARG A 186 14.33 -13.98 -14.56
C ARG A 186 14.16 -13.53 -13.11
N ILE A 187 13.37 -12.48 -12.87
CA ILE A 187 13.04 -12.01 -11.51
C ILE A 187 12.37 -13.14 -10.70
N ILE A 188 11.40 -13.83 -11.30
CA ILE A 188 10.72 -14.96 -10.65
C ILE A 188 11.73 -16.05 -10.29
N GLU A 189 12.60 -16.46 -11.23
CA GLU A 189 13.62 -17.48 -11.00
C GLU A 189 14.59 -17.09 -9.88
N MET A 190 15.10 -15.85 -9.89
CA MET A 190 16.00 -15.35 -8.87
C MET A 190 15.35 -15.33 -7.48
N ARG A 191 14.13 -14.83 -7.37
CA ARG A 191 13.44 -14.70 -6.08
C ARG A 191 12.89 -16.03 -5.55
N ILE A 192 12.59 -16.99 -6.40
CA ILE A 192 12.29 -18.37 -5.93
C ILE A 192 13.55 -19.02 -5.38
N ALA A 193 14.70 -18.78 -6.02
CA ALA A 193 15.99 -19.34 -5.55
C ALA A 193 16.50 -18.64 -4.28
N VAL A 194 16.23 -17.34 -4.12
CA VAL A 194 16.64 -16.51 -2.98
C VAL A 194 15.42 -15.69 -2.52
N PRO A 195 14.56 -16.23 -1.65
CA PRO A 195 13.30 -15.60 -1.24
C PRO A 195 13.45 -14.21 -0.60
N GLU A 196 14.58 -13.98 0.07
CA GLU A 196 14.91 -12.71 0.73
C GLU A 196 15.40 -11.62 -0.22
N LEU A 197 15.66 -11.95 -1.51
CA LEU A 197 16.11 -10.96 -2.49
C LEU A 197 15.03 -9.90 -2.73
N PRO A 198 15.30 -8.62 -2.47
CA PRO A 198 14.36 -7.55 -2.75
C PRO A 198 13.98 -7.48 -4.23
N MET A 199 12.78 -7.03 -4.53
CA MET A 199 12.27 -6.96 -5.91
C MET A 199 13.08 -5.99 -6.75
N GLU A 200 13.47 -4.85 -6.18
CA GLU A 200 14.28 -3.81 -6.80
C GLU A 200 15.69 -4.32 -7.13
N GLU A 201 16.30 -5.12 -6.25
CA GLU A 201 17.62 -5.70 -6.51
C GLU A 201 17.56 -6.75 -7.63
N ALA A 202 16.52 -7.58 -7.65
CA ALA A 202 16.31 -8.54 -8.72
C ALA A 202 16.11 -7.85 -10.08
N PHE A 203 15.34 -6.75 -10.10
CA PHE A 203 15.12 -5.95 -11.30
C PHE A 203 16.41 -5.25 -11.75
N ALA A 204 17.15 -4.63 -10.83
CA ALA A 204 18.44 -4.01 -11.12
C ALA A 204 19.46 -5.01 -11.70
N ALA A 205 19.45 -6.24 -11.21
CA ALA A 205 20.30 -7.31 -11.77
C ALA A 205 19.92 -7.61 -13.22
N CYS A 206 18.61 -7.70 -13.55
CA CYS A 206 18.16 -7.89 -14.93
C CYS A 206 18.59 -6.73 -15.86
N LEU A 207 18.43 -5.48 -15.39
CA LEU A 207 18.87 -4.31 -16.18
C LEU A 207 20.37 -4.35 -16.47
N LYS A 208 21.17 -4.71 -15.48
CA LYS A 208 22.62 -4.84 -15.64
C LYS A 208 23.00 -5.95 -16.62
N GLU A 209 22.32 -7.09 -16.61
CA GLU A 209 22.54 -8.18 -17.58
C GLU A 209 22.18 -7.77 -19.00
N ASP A 210 21.15 -6.94 -19.17
CA ASP A 210 20.67 -6.46 -20.47
C ASP A 210 21.39 -5.17 -20.95
N ASP A 211 22.40 -4.68 -20.20
CA ASP A 211 23.13 -3.43 -20.45
C ASP A 211 22.18 -2.22 -20.61
N MET A 212 21.15 -2.18 -19.73
CA MET A 212 20.14 -1.10 -19.70
C MET A 212 20.40 -0.16 -18.53
N GLU A 213 20.42 1.14 -18.81
CA GLU A 213 20.48 2.19 -17.79
C GLU A 213 19.14 2.93 -17.74
N LEU A 214 18.61 3.11 -16.53
CA LEU A 214 17.37 3.85 -16.26
C LEU A 214 17.68 4.93 -15.22
N ASP A 215 17.04 6.08 -15.36
CA ASP A 215 16.98 7.05 -14.26
C ASP A 215 15.99 6.58 -13.17
N GLU A 216 16.00 7.26 -12.01
CA GLU A 216 15.17 6.87 -10.85
C GLU A 216 13.67 6.84 -11.17
N ALA A 217 13.18 7.80 -11.96
CA ALA A 217 11.77 7.87 -12.34
C ALA A 217 11.38 6.74 -13.31
N GLN A 218 12.26 6.44 -14.26
CA GLN A 218 12.10 5.31 -15.18
C GLN A 218 12.15 3.98 -14.42
N PHE A 219 13.08 3.85 -13.47
CA PHE A 219 13.20 2.66 -12.64
C PHE A 219 11.90 2.41 -11.86
N ALA A 220 11.36 3.41 -11.16
CA ALA A 220 10.10 3.30 -10.43
C ALA A 220 8.92 2.93 -11.33
N LEU A 221 8.83 3.54 -12.53
CA LEU A 221 7.80 3.22 -13.52
C LEU A 221 7.89 1.76 -13.99
N PHE A 222 9.09 1.32 -14.35
CA PHE A 222 9.28 -0.06 -14.83
C PHE A 222 9.12 -1.09 -13.70
N MET A 223 9.54 -0.77 -12.47
CA MET A 223 9.24 -1.59 -11.30
C MET A 223 7.74 -1.82 -11.14
N ASN A 224 6.91 -0.78 -11.32
CA ASN A 224 5.45 -0.95 -11.29
C ASN A 224 4.96 -1.91 -12.37
N THR A 225 5.58 -1.92 -13.56
CA THR A 225 5.21 -2.89 -14.61
C THR A 225 5.59 -4.34 -14.29
N MET A 226 6.56 -4.55 -13.39
CA MET A 226 6.98 -5.88 -12.92
C MET A 226 6.08 -6.48 -11.84
N TYR A 227 4.98 -5.81 -11.46
CA TYR A 227 4.07 -6.23 -10.38
C TYR A 227 3.63 -7.70 -10.48
N ALA A 228 3.44 -8.20 -11.71
CA ALA A 228 3.00 -9.58 -11.93
C ALA A 228 4.04 -10.61 -11.46
N SER A 229 5.34 -10.27 -11.49
CA SER A 229 6.39 -11.14 -10.95
C SER A 229 6.23 -11.29 -9.44
N ASP A 230 6.04 -10.19 -8.71
CA ASP A 230 5.86 -10.23 -7.26
C ASP A 230 4.56 -10.94 -6.87
N ALA A 231 3.47 -10.66 -7.56
CA ALA A 231 2.20 -11.34 -7.33
C ALA A 231 2.31 -12.86 -7.54
N TYR A 232 3.00 -13.29 -8.62
CA TYR A 232 3.27 -14.71 -8.87
C TYR A 232 4.07 -15.35 -7.74
N ILE A 233 5.15 -14.70 -7.28
CA ILE A 233 6.03 -15.22 -6.24
C ILE A 233 5.28 -15.37 -4.92
N ARG A 234 4.46 -14.40 -4.55
CA ARG A 234 3.60 -14.49 -3.35
C ARG A 234 2.65 -15.67 -3.41
N ASP A 235 1.98 -15.87 -4.55
CA ASP A 235 1.03 -16.98 -4.71
C ASP A 235 1.76 -18.32 -4.80
N TYR A 236 2.95 -18.37 -5.43
CA TYR A 236 3.81 -19.56 -5.47
C TYR A 236 4.19 -20.03 -4.05
N PHE A 237 4.69 -19.12 -3.19
CA PHE A 237 5.06 -19.48 -1.82
C PHE A 237 3.84 -19.83 -0.96
N ARG A 238 2.71 -19.15 -1.14
CA ARG A 238 1.45 -19.53 -0.48
C ARG A 238 1.01 -20.94 -0.86
N LYS A 239 1.06 -21.25 -2.16
CA LYS A 239 0.75 -22.60 -2.65
C LYS A 239 1.71 -23.64 -2.07
N ALA A 240 3.01 -23.40 -2.13
CA ALA A 240 4.01 -24.30 -1.58
C ALA A 240 3.78 -24.56 -0.08
N ALA A 241 3.49 -23.52 0.70
CA ALA A 241 3.18 -23.68 2.13
C ALA A 241 1.90 -24.49 2.37
N LEU A 242 0.86 -24.31 1.54
CA LEU A 242 -0.40 -25.07 1.66
C LEU A 242 -0.25 -26.52 1.22
N ASP A 243 0.60 -26.80 0.24
CA ASP A 243 0.86 -28.18 -0.24
C ASP A 243 1.64 -29.02 0.80
N GLU A 244 2.34 -28.38 1.75
CA GLU A 244 3.08 -29.02 2.85
C GLU A 244 2.23 -29.21 4.13
N LEU A 245 1.05 -28.58 4.23
CA LEU A 245 0.13 -28.70 5.38
C LEU A 245 -0.84 -29.87 5.21
#